data_cf45b5e622a42192da8c9621d9bdfd75
#
_entry.id   cf45b5e622a42192da8c9621d9bdfd75
#
_cell.length_a   1.000
_cell.length_b   1.000
_cell.length_c   1.000
_cell.angle_alpha   90.00
_cell.angle_beta   90.00
_cell.angle_gamma   90.00
#
_symmetry.space_group_name_H-M   'P 1'
#
loop_
_entity.id
_entity.type
_entity.pdbx_description
1 polymer ?
#
loop_
_entity_poly.entity_id
_entity_poly.type
_entity_poly.pdbx_seq_one_letter_code
_entity_poly.pdbx_strand_id
1 'polypeptide(L)'
;LELSSAASDVYKRQPPNILLTTPESLALLMSYPEAPSIFSSLKRIIVDEIHAITESKRGDQLFLAISNIRKYCLDAKIIGLSATVNDPSLIAGWLAPTNDCDIILSDPGLVPEISILTTSEPPPWAGAGGLYSIPEIITEIETHKTTLIFHNTRAQAEIFFHNLWLANSKNLPIAIHHGSLDKEQRNHVETAMVRGELRAVVCTGSLDLGIDWGSVDLVIQIGAPRQVKRLIQRIGRANHRHNGASKALIVPANRLEVLECFMALDAIYENKLDSELQTQIPLDVICQHLLLVACAGPFMPLDIFNEIRTIEKYKNFNREDFDQCLDFCISGGYALKKYNQWHRLIQTSNGAVKLRDPRIANRLRMNAGTIQDSDTLKVRYKSKRGKSKGSTIGEVEEAFAVSLTPGDTFLIGGRIVKFESLRERVVEVSPLSLRHISA
;
A
#
# COMPACT_ATOMS: atom_id res chain seq x y z
N LEU A 1 3.92 0.86 12.82
CA LEU A 1 3.85 1.37 14.20
C LEU A 1 2.40 1.75 14.48
N GLU A 2 1.63 0.83 15.07
CA GLU A 2 0.38 1.20 15.73
C GLU A 2 0.78 2.18 16.86
N LEU A 3 0.39 3.43 16.70
CA LEU A 3 0.42 4.37 17.80
C LEU A 3 -0.56 3.87 18.87
N SER A 4 -0.08 3.11 19.84
CA SER A 4 -0.88 2.83 21.02
C SER A 4 -1.26 4.16 21.66
N SER A 5 -2.40 4.23 22.35
CA SER A 5 -2.84 5.46 23.05
C SER A 5 -1.74 6.01 23.98
N ALA A 6 -0.92 5.14 24.57
CA ALA A 6 0.23 5.50 25.39
C ALA A 6 1.36 6.20 24.58
N ALA A 7 1.66 5.75 23.36
CA ALA A 7 2.66 6.42 22.52
C ALA A 7 2.18 7.82 22.10
N SER A 8 0.89 8.00 21.79
CA SER A 8 0.30 9.30 21.50
C SER A 8 0.49 10.29 22.65
N ASP A 9 0.34 9.85 23.91
CA ASP A 9 0.49 10.74 25.09
C ASP A 9 1.95 11.13 25.36
N VAL A 10 2.91 10.29 24.99
CA VAL A 10 4.35 10.60 25.08
C VAL A 10 4.74 11.67 24.06
N TYR A 11 4.28 11.55 22.81
CA TYR A 11 4.57 12.54 21.75
C TYR A 11 3.96 13.91 22.02
N LYS A 12 2.84 13.98 22.75
CA LYS A 12 2.22 15.25 23.17
C LYS A 12 3.06 16.03 24.17
N ARG A 13 3.88 15.35 24.97
CA ARG A 13 4.69 15.98 26.02
C ARG A 13 6.08 16.40 25.56
N GLN A 14 6.71 15.62 24.69
CA GLN A 14 8.03 15.90 24.11
C GLN A 14 8.08 15.41 22.67
N PRO A 15 7.96 16.31 21.66
CA PRO A 15 8.07 15.93 20.27
C PRO A 15 9.47 15.34 19.99
N PRO A 16 9.56 14.23 19.23
CA PRO A 16 10.83 13.62 18.89
C PRO A 16 11.60 14.51 17.88
N ASN A 17 12.92 14.40 17.88
CA ASN A 17 13.75 15.10 16.90
C ASN A 17 13.50 14.61 15.46
N ILE A 18 13.16 13.34 15.29
CA ILE A 18 12.78 12.71 14.01
C ILE A 18 11.51 11.90 14.24
N LEU A 19 10.47 12.18 13.47
CA LEU A 19 9.21 11.45 13.48
C LEU A 19 9.04 10.69 12.16
N LEU A 20 9.08 9.35 12.22
CA LEU A 20 8.69 8.47 11.12
C LEU A 20 7.21 8.17 11.25
N THR A 21 6.43 8.47 10.20
CA THR A 21 4.97 8.35 10.27
C THR A 21 4.36 7.97 8.92
N THR A 22 3.12 7.56 8.92
CA THR A 22 2.32 7.32 7.71
C THR A 22 1.35 8.49 7.46
N PRO A 23 0.81 8.66 6.24
CA PRO A 23 -0.20 9.69 5.96
C PRO A 23 -1.37 9.69 6.95
N GLU A 24 -1.88 8.51 7.27
CA GLU A 24 -3.00 8.33 8.20
C GLU A 24 -2.63 8.75 9.63
N SER A 25 -1.45 8.34 10.09
CA SER A 25 -0.95 8.71 11.42
C SER A 25 -0.65 10.20 11.51
N LEU A 26 -0.17 10.82 10.44
CA LEU A 26 0.04 12.26 10.37
C LEU A 26 -1.28 13.02 10.46
N ALA A 27 -2.28 12.62 9.67
CA ALA A 27 -3.63 13.20 9.72
C ALA A 27 -4.25 13.05 11.12
N LEU A 28 -4.02 11.91 11.77
CA LEU A 28 -4.43 11.68 13.15
C LEU A 28 -3.74 12.66 14.11
N LEU A 29 -2.42 12.84 14.04
CA LEU A 29 -1.69 13.78 14.87
C LEU A 29 -2.18 15.22 14.69
N MET A 30 -2.50 15.61 13.44
CA MET A 30 -3.07 16.93 13.14
C MET A 30 -4.47 17.16 13.73
N SER A 31 -5.18 16.10 14.08
CA SER A 31 -6.52 16.19 14.67
C SER A 31 -6.51 16.48 16.18
N TYR A 32 -5.35 16.59 16.81
CA TYR A 32 -5.24 16.93 18.24
C TYR A 32 -5.01 18.42 18.45
N PRO A 33 -5.58 19.02 19.53
CA PRO A 33 -5.37 20.42 19.87
C PRO A 33 -3.90 20.79 20.09
N GLU A 34 -3.06 19.79 20.43
CA GLU A 34 -1.63 19.95 20.68
C GLU A 34 -0.78 19.99 19.39
N ALA A 35 -1.37 19.78 18.21
CA ALA A 35 -0.66 19.79 16.94
C ALA A 35 0.23 21.04 16.73
N PRO A 36 -0.21 22.28 17.08
CA PRO A 36 0.65 23.45 16.96
C PRO A 36 1.95 23.32 17.76
N SER A 37 1.88 22.80 18.98
CA SER A 37 3.08 22.63 19.84
C SER A 37 4.01 21.55 19.35
N ILE A 38 3.48 20.48 18.72
CA ILE A 38 4.28 19.39 18.17
C ILE A 38 5.06 19.86 16.94
N PHE A 39 4.42 20.62 16.05
CA PHE A 39 4.98 20.97 14.74
C PHE A 39 5.61 22.36 14.63
N SER A 40 5.48 23.24 15.64
CA SER A 40 6.01 24.61 15.59
C SER A 40 7.54 24.69 15.39
N SER A 41 8.29 23.70 15.83
CA SER A 41 9.75 23.63 15.68
C SER A 41 10.20 22.82 14.47
N LEU A 42 9.27 22.33 13.64
CA LEU A 42 9.59 21.50 12.49
C LEU A 42 10.43 22.26 11.45
N LYS A 43 11.54 21.65 11.02
CA LYS A 43 12.46 22.23 10.03
C LYS A 43 12.38 21.57 8.66
N ARG A 44 12.02 20.30 8.61
CA ARG A 44 11.98 19.51 7.36
C ARG A 44 10.85 18.51 7.38
N ILE A 45 10.19 18.37 6.24
CA ILE A 45 9.24 17.30 5.94
C ILE A 45 9.85 16.51 4.78
N ILE A 46 10.04 15.21 4.96
CA ILE A 46 10.53 14.33 3.91
C ILE A 46 9.42 13.37 3.54
N VAL A 47 9.04 13.38 2.27
CA VAL A 47 8.04 12.45 1.70
C VAL A 47 8.80 11.44 0.85
N ASP A 48 8.92 10.22 1.38
CA ASP A 48 9.58 9.13 0.67
C ASP A 48 8.60 8.41 -0.25
N GLU A 49 9.11 7.86 -1.37
CA GLU A 49 8.33 7.17 -2.42
C GLU A 49 7.09 7.99 -2.87
N ILE A 50 7.29 9.31 -3.04
CA ILE A 50 6.18 10.23 -3.32
C ILE A 50 5.37 9.81 -4.54
N HIS A 51 5.99 9.22 -5.57
CA HIS A 51 5.33 8.73 -6.77
C HIS A 51 4.29 7.62 -6.49
N ALA A 52 4.50 6.81 -5.45
CA ALA A 52 3.55 5.76 -5.07
C ALA A 52 2.33 6.33 -4.31
N ILE A 53 2.45 7.53 -3.77
CA ILE A 53 1.42 8.17 -2.95
C ILE A 53 0.55 9.09 -3.80
N THR A 54 1.13 9.84 -4.74
CA THR A 54 0.47 10.91 -5.50
C THR A 54 -0.75 10.46 -6.31
N GLU A 55 -0.83 9.20 -6.69
CA GLU A 55 -1.94 8.65 -7.49
C GLU A 55 -3.07 8.05 -6.65
N SER A 56 -3.07 8.29 -5.35
CA SER A 56 -4.02 7.67 -4.43
C SER A 56 -4.67 8.69 -3.49
N LYS A 57 -5.85 8.37 -2.97
CA LYS A 57 -6.51 9.14 -1.90
C LYS A 57 -5.62 9.31 -0.65
N ARG A 58 -4.65 8.39 -0.43
CA ARG A 58 -3.65 8.53 0.66
C ARG A 58 -2.72 9.72 0.42
N GLY A 59 -2.39 10.00 -0.85
CA GLY A 59 -1.65 11.20 -1.22
C GLY A 59 -2.45 12.46 -0.96
N ASP A 60 -3.72 12.46 -1.33
CA ASP A 60 -4.60 13.58 -1.04
C ASP A 60 -4.67 13.88 0.46
N GLN A 61 -4.84 12.85 1.28
CA GLN A 61 -4.81 12.99 2.74
C GLN A 61 -3.48 13.54 3.26
N LEU A 62 -2.36 13.06 2.71
CA LEU A 62 -1.02 13.53 3.08
C LEU A 62 -0.82 15.01 2.76
N PHE A 63 -1.15 15.44 1.54
CA PHE A 63 -0.95 16.83 1.11
C PHE A 63 -1.86 17.80 1.87
N LEU A 64 -3.09 17.42 2.17
CA LEU A 64 -3.98 18.17 3.05
C LEU A 64 -3.40 18.30 4.47
N ALA A 65 -2.84 17.22 5.01
CA ALA A 65 -2.19 17.27 6.32
C ALA A 65 -0.93 18.15 6.30
N ILE A 66 -0.09 18.07 5.27
CA ILE A 66 1.10 18.92 5.10
C ILE A 66 0.71 20.39 4.96
N SER A 67 -0.32 20.70 4.17
CA SER A 67 -0.82 22.08 4.04
C SER A 67 -1.25 22.65 5.40
N ASN A 68 -1.93 21.84 6.19
CA ASN A 68 -2.35 22.23 7.55
C ASN A 68 -1.14 22.44 8.49
N ILE A 69 -0.10 21.57 8.43
CA ILE A 69 1.13 21.71 9.22
C ILE A 69 1.85 23.02 8.92
N ARG A 70 1.88 23.45 7.66
CA ARG A 70 2.57 24.69 7.23
C ARG A 70 2.11 25.94 7.97
N LYS A 71 0.89 25.97 8.50
CA LYS A 71 0.43 27.06 9.36
C LYS A 71 1.28 27.26 10.62
N TYR A 72 1.87 26.18 11.11
CA TYR A 72 2.64 26.16 12.35
C TYR A 72 4.15 26.29 12.14
N CYS A 73 4.63 26.03 10.91
CA CYS A 73 6.05 26.01 10.57
C CYS A 73 6.29 26.52 9.13
N LEU A 74 6.11 27.81 8.91
CA LEU A 74 6.20 28.44 7.58
C LEU A 74 7.55 28.23 6.90
N ASP A 75 8.63 28.16 7.67
CA ASP A 75 10.00 28.01 7.18
C ASP A 75 10.42 26.55 6.97
N ALA A 76 9.54 25.58 7.22
CA ALA A 76 9.87 24.17 7.04
C ALA A 76 10.04 23.82 5.56
N LYS A 77 11.21 23.27 5.22
CA LYS A 77 11.47 22.78 3.85
C LYS A 77 10.80 21.43 3.64
N ILE A 78 10.22 21.24 2.44
CA ILE A 78 9.61 19.97 2.04
C ILE A 78 10.52 19.34 0.99
N ILE A 79 10.79 18.04 1.15
CA ILE A 79 11.66 17.25 0.28
C ILE A 79 10.86 16.02 -0.17
N GLY A 80 10.72 15.82 -1.48
CA GLY A 80 10.16 14.61 -2.05
C GLY A 80 11.27 13.71 -2.58
N LEU A 81 11.24 12.44 -2.17
CA LEU A 81 12.09 11.40 -2.73
C LEU A 81 11.26 10.51 -3.64
N SER A 82 11.76 10.26 -4.84
CA SER A 82 10.99 9.53 -5.86
C SER A 82 11.90 8.62 -6.67
N ALA A 83 11.37 7.48 -7.10
CA ALA A 83 11.91 6.77 -8.24
C ALA A 83 11.56 7.52 -9.55
N THR A 84 11.81 6.91 -10.69
CA THR A 84 11.50 7.46 -12.01
C THR A 84 10.02 7.84 -12.12
N VAL A 85 9.75 9.08 -12.57
CA VAL A 85 8.41 9.62 -12.81
C VAL A 85 8.39 10.32 -14.17
N ASN A 86 7.23 10.32 -14.83
CA ASN A 86 7.09 10.94 -16.15
C ASN A 86 7.18 12.47 -16.09
N ASP A 87 6.56 13.07 -15.08
CA ASP A 87 6.53 14.52 -14.91
C ASP A 87 6.93 14.92 -13.48
N PRO A 88 8.24 15.13 -13.24
CA PRO A 88 8.71 15.61 -11.95
C PRO A 88 8.15 16.98 -11.57
N SER A 89 7.84 17.85 -12.55
CA SER A 89 7.35 19.21 -12.30
C SER A 89 5.97 19.20 -11.66
N LEU A 90 5.12 18.26 -12.07
CA LEU A 90 3.79 18.10 -11.50
C LEU A 90 3.84 17.66 -10.04
N ILE A 91 4.73 16.72 -9.72
CA ILE A 91 4.94 16.27 -8.33
C ILE A 91 5.54 17.40 -7.48
N ALA A 92 6.46 18.19 -8.07
CA ALA A 92 7.02 19.37 -7.42
C ALA A 92 5.92 20.38 -7.05
N GLY A 93 4.95 20.62 -7.93
CA GLY A 93 3.81 21.49 -7.66
C GLY A 93 2.92 21.04 -6.49
N TRP A 94 2.90 19.75 -6.18
CA TRP A 94 2.16 19.25 -5.01
C TRP A 94 2.89 19.51 -3.70
N LEU A 95 4.22 19.54 -3.73
CA LEU A 95 5.07 19.83 -2.56
C LEU A 95 5.21 21.33 -2.30
N ALA A 96 5.31 22.12 -3.36
CA ALA A 96 5.59 23.55 -3.28
C ALA A 96 4.53 24.36 -4.04
N PRO A 97 3.55 24.94 -3.34
CA PRO A 97 2.46 25.71 -3.96
C PRO A 97 2.92 26.92 -4.78
N THR A 98 4.15 27.38 -4.56
CA THR A 98 4.72 28.58 -5.19
C THR A 98 5.60 28.30 -6.42
N ASN A 99 5.65 27.06 -6.91
CA ASN A 99 6.57 26.61 -7.98
C ASN A 99 8.06 26.86 -7.70
N ASP A 100 8.43 27.12 -6.46
CA ASP A 100 9.81 27.33 -6.02
C ASP A 100 10.36 25.98 -5.47
N CYS A 101 10.50 25.01 -6.36
CA CYS A 101 10.97 23.67 -6.03
C CYS A 101 12.11 23.28 -6.96
N ASP A 102 13.29 23.05 -6.40
CA ASP A 102 14.44 22.51 -7.13
C ASP A 102 14.21 21.04 -7.44
N ILE A 103 14.29 20.67 -8.72
CA ILE A 103 14.22 19.27 -9.17
C ILE A 103 15.64 18.78 -9.41
N ILE A 104 16.05 17.79 -8.62
CA ILE A 104 17.35 17.14 -8.76
C ILE A 104 17.12 15.77 -9.39
N LEU A 105 17.61 15.58 -10.60
CA LEU A 105 17.59 14.30 -11.30
C LEU A 105 18.92 13.59 -11.09
N SER A 106 18.89 12.32 -10.72
CA SER A 106 20.09 11.46 -10.72
C SER A 106 20.44 11.08 -12.16
N ASP A 107 21.71 10.70 -12.37
CA ASP A 107 22.09 10.11 -13.64
C ASP A 107 21.23 8.87 -13.93
N PRO A 108 20.80 8.70 -15.18
CA PRO A 108 20.09 7.48 -15.56
C PRO A 108 21.02 6.28 -15.32
N GLY A 109 20.57 5.33 -14.52
CA GLY A 109 21.30 4.10 -14.28
C GLY A 109 21.49 3.29 -15.58
N LEU A 110 22.17 2.14 -15.48
CA LEU A 110 22.28 1.21 -16.60
C LEU A 110 20.90 0.74 -17.05
N VAL A 111 20.72 0.64 -18.36
CA VAL A 111 19.49 0.12 -18.93
C VAL A 111 19.29 -1.33 -18.45
N PRO A 112 18.15 -1.68 -17.87
CA PRO A 112 17.92 -3.02 -17.37
C PRO A 112 17.87 -4.04 -18.52
N GLU A 113 18.41 -5.23 -18.26
CA GLU A 113 18.32 -6.37 -19.18
C GLU A 113 17.00 -7.12 -18.92
N ILE A 114 16.03 -6.92 -19.80
CA ILE A 114 14.70 -7.52 -19.64
C ILE A 114 14.41 -8.39 -20.86
N SER A 115 13.95 -9.62 -20.64
CA SER A 115 13.51 -10.52 -21.71
C SER A 115 12.29 -11.34 -21.28
N ILE A 116 11.60 -11.91 -22.27
CA ILE A 116 10.57 -12.92 -22.02
C ILE A 116 11.26 -14.26 -21.86
N LEU A 117 10.91 -14.99 -20.80
CA LEU A 117 11.48 -16.31 -20.53
C LEU A 117 11.10 -17.27 -21.66
N THR A 118 12.11 -17.87 -22.27
CA THR A 118 11.90 -18.93 -23.27
C THR A 118 11.60 -20.23 -22.53
N THR A 119 10.46 -20.84 -22.85
CA THR A 119 9.99 -22.07 -22.23
C THR A 119 9.88 -23.19 -23.25
N SER A 120 10.07 -24.45 -22.82
CA SER A 120 9.91 -25.65 -23.63
C SER A 120 8.46 -25.85 -24.06
N GLU A 121 7.53 -25.52 -23.18
CA GLU A 121 6.09 -25.54 -23.47
C GLU A 121 5.56 -24.11 -23.75
N PRO A 122 4.71 -23.95 -24.76
CA PRO A 122 4.11 -22.64 -25.02
C PRO A 122 3.11 -22.26 -23.92
N PRO A 123 2.88 -20.94 -23.66
CA PRO A 123 1.84 -20.52 -22.73
C PRO A 123 0.49 -21.14 -23.06
N PRO A 124 -0.32 -21.56 -22.09
CA PRO A 124 -1.65 -22.11 -22.30
C PRO A 124 -2.60 -21.04 -22.85
N TRP A 125 -3.70 -21.45 -23.49
CA TRP A 125 -4.73 -20.52 -23.95
C TRP A 125 -5.45 -19.79 -22.82
N ALA A 126 -5.68 -20.49 -21.72
CA ALA A 126 -6.33 -19.96 -20.54
C ALA A 126 -5.59 -20.42 -19.29
N GLY A 127 -5.77 -19.72 -18.20
CA GLY A 127 -5.11 -19.97 -16.93
C GLY A 127 -4.38 -18.71 -16.43
N ALA A 128 -4.13 -18.71 -15.18
CA ALA A 128 -3.45 -17.61 -14.53
C ALA A 128 -2.39 -18.19 -13.60
N GLY A 129 -1.13 -17.88 -13.82
CA GLY A 129 -0.12 -18.26 -12.85
C GLY A 129 1.17 -18.82 -13.39
N GLY A 130 1.29 -19.03 -14.71
CA GLY A 130 2.57 -19.39 -15.33
C GLY A 130 3.14 -20.75 -14.92
N LEU A 131 2.32 -21.71 -14.50
CA LEU A 131 2.77 -23.01 -13.97
C LEU A 131 3.58 -23.83 -14.99
N TYR A 132 3.33 -23.62 -16.28
CA TYR A 132 4.04 -24.29 -17.39
C TYR A 132 5.54 -23.95 -17.42
N SER A 133 5.95 -22.82 -16.84
CA SER A 133 7.33 -22.33 -16.84
C SER A 133 8.15 -22.73 -15.60
N ILE A 134 7.57 -23.53 -14.71
CA ILE A 134 8.25 -23.94 -13.45
C ILE A 134 9.60 -24.62 -13.71
N PRO A 135 9.77 -25.53 -14.71
CA PRO A 135 11.06 -26.17 -14.96
C PRO A 135 12.17 -25.17 -15.28
N GLU A 136 11.88 -24.20 -16.16
CA GLU A 136 12.83 -23.18 -16.56
C GLU A 136 13.12 -22.20 -15.41
N ILE A 137 12.09 -21.85 -14.64
CA ILE A 137 12.26 -20.98 -13.45
C ILE A 137 13.15 -21.66 -12.39
N ILE A 138 13.02 -22.96 -12.17
CA ILE A 138 13.94 -23.70 -11.28
C ILE A 138 15.38 -23.59 -11.79
N THR A 139 15.59 -23.70 -13.09
CA THR A 139 16.91 -23.55 -13.69
C THR A 139 17.48 -22.16 -13.48
N GLU A 140 16.65 -21.11 -13.62
CA GLU A 140 17.05 -19.72 -13.32
C GLU A 140 17.39 -19.54 -11.84
N ILE A 141 16.59 -20.09 -10.92
CA ILE A 141 16.88 -20.04 -9.48
C ILE A 141 18.22 -20.72 -9.14
N GLU A 142 18.57 -21.80 -9.84
CA GLU A 142 19.84 -22.52 -9.64
C GLU A 142 21.06 -21.72 -10.10
N THR A 143 20.91 -20.87 -11.09
CA THR A 143 22.02 -20.09 -11.67
C THR A 143 22.22 -18.73 -11.00
N HIS A 144 21.21 -18.23 -10.27
CA HIS A 144 21.24 -16.94 -9.61
C HIS A 144 21.36 -17.06 -8.08
N LYS A 145 21.77 -15.99 -7.38
CA LYS A 145 21.94 -15.98 -5.92
C LYS A 145 20.60 -15.97 -5.22
N THR A 146 19.80 -14.93 -5.49
CA THR A 146 18.43 -14.78 -4.95
C THR A 146 17.52 -14.23 -6.03
N THR A 147 16.45 -14.97 -6.32
CA THR A 147 15.46 -14.62 -7.33
C THR A 147 14.16 -14.15 -6.67
N LEU A 148 13.67 -12.96 -7.04
CA LEU A 148 12.32 -12.52 -6.67
C LEU A 148 11.33 -12.90 -7.78
N ILE A 149 10.25 -13.59 -7.42
CA ILE A 149 9.22 -14.03 -8.36
C ILE A 149 7.91 -13.31 -8.02
N PHE A 150 7.57 -12.30 -8.82
CA PHE A 150 6.41 -11.46 -8.61
C PHE A 150 5.16 -11.98 -9.28
N HIS A 151 4.07 -12.00 -8.55
CA HIS A 151 2.72 -12.26 -9.05
C HIS A 151 1.81 -11.04 -8.87
N ASN A 152 0.78 -10.96 -9.71
CA ASN A 152 -0.19 -9.85 -9.66
C ASN A 152 -1.21 -10.00 -8.52
N THR A 153 -1.47 -11.23 -8.05
CA THR A 153 -2.41 -11.51 -6.97
C THR A 153 -1.84 -12.50 -5.95
N ARG A 154 -2.34 -12.42 -4.72
CA ARG A 154 -1.96 -13.33 -3.63
C ARG A 154 -2.31 -14.78 -3.95
N ALA A 155 -3.49 -15.01 -4.51
CA ALA A 155 -3.94 -16.36 -4.88
C ALA A 155 -3.02 -17.00 -5.91
N GLN A 156 -2.60 -16.26 -6.94
CA GLN A 156 -1.65 -16.75 -7.93
C GLN A 156 -0.29 -17.06 -7.29
N ALA A 157 0.21 -16.20 -6.41
CA ALA A 157 1.47 -16.43 -5.70
C ALA A 157 1.44 -17.71 -4.86
N GLU A 158 0.35 -17.94 -4.14
CA GLU A 158 0.17 -19.16 -3.32
C GLU A 158 0.13 -20.43 -4.16
N ILE A 159 -0.66 -20.43 -5.24
CA ILE A 159 -0.76 -21.58 -6.15
C ILE A 159 0.60 -21.86 -6.82
N PHE A 160 1.26 -20.81 -7.30
CA PHE A 160 2.57 -20.93 -7.93
C PHE A 160 3.62 -21.45 -6.94
N PHE A 161 3.69 -20.85 -5.75
CA PHE A 161 4.61 -21.29 -4.70
C PHE A 161 4.41 -22.77 -4.33
N HIS A 162 3.16 -23.20 -4.17
CA HIS A 162 2.85 -24.58 -3.87
C HIS A 162 3.38 -25.54 -4.95
N ASN A 163 3.13 -25.23 -6.23
CA ASN A 163 3.62 -26.07 -7.34
C ASN A 163 5.15 -26.02 -7.50
N LEU A 164 5.75 -24.84 -7.31
CA LEU A 164 7.21 -24.66 -7.32
C LEU A 164 7.86 -25.49 -6.19
N TRP A 165 7.23 -25.49 -5.00
CA TRP A 165 7.69 -26.30 -3.86
C TRP A 165 7.63 -27.80 -4.17
N LEU A 166 6.56 -28.29 -4.79
CA LEU A 166 6.43 -29.70 -5.19
C LEU A 166 7.46 -30.10 -6.25
N ALA A 167 7.79 -29.21 -7.17
CA ALA A 167 8.79 -29.45 -8.22
C ALA A 167 10.24 -29.28 -7.74
N ASN A 168 10.47 -28.74 -6.54
CA ASN A 168 11.78 -28.44 -5.97
C ASN A 168 12.50 -29.71 -5.45
N SER A 169 12.95 -30.55 -6.37
CA SER A 169 13.64 -31.81 -6.06
C SER A 169 15.00 -31.64 -5.35
N LYS A 170 15.64 -30.47 -5.53
CA LYS A 170 16.95 -30.13 -4.92
C LYS A 170 16.83 -29.48 -3.52
N ASN A 171 15.62 -29.34 -3.00
CA ASN A 171 15.38 -28.70 -1.71
C ASN A 171 16.01 -27.29 -1.59
N LEU A 172 15.94 -26.49 -2.68
CA LEU A 172 16.39 -25.12 -2.64
C LEU A 172 15.58 -24.34 -1.59
N PRO A 173 16.19 -23.44 -0.80
CA PRO A 173 15.48 -22.63 0.16
C PRO A 173 14.63 -21.57 -0.55
N ILE A 174 13.35 -21.84 -0.70
CA ILE A 174 12.35 -20.96 -1.31
C ILE A 174 11.32 -20.53 -0.28
N ALA A 175 10.80 -19.32 -0.40
CA ALA A 175 9.80 -18.77 0.52
C ALA A 175 8.67 -18.05 -0.24
N ILE A 176 7.60 -17.73 0.47
CA ILE A 176 6.51 -16.89 -0.03
C ILE A 176 6.37 -15.64 0.83
N HIS A 177 6.08 -14.48 0.20
CA HIS A 177 5.89 -13.22 0.89
C HIS A 177 4.77 -12.39 0.28
N HIS A 178 3.71 -12.14 1.05
CA HIS A 178 2.62 -11.22 0.66
C HIS A 178 1.91 -10.64 1.90
N GLY A 179 1.16 -9.56 1.71
CA GLY A 179 0.54 -8.80 2.79
C GLY A 179 -0.48 -9.55 3.66
N SER A 180 -1.01 -10.69 3.19
CA SER A 180 -1.96 -11.51 3.95
C SER A 180 -1.32 -12.50 4.92
N LEU A 181 0.01 -12.69 4.83
CA LEU A 181 0.73 -13.51 5.81
C LEU A 181 0.79 -12.83 7.17
N ASP A 182 0.87 -13.63 8.23
CA ASP A 182 1.10 -13.11 9.57
C ASP A 182 2.41 -12.33 9.66
N LYS A 183 2.44 -11.30 10.52
CA LYS A 183 3.59 -10.40 10.63
C LYS A 183 4.89 -11.12 11.02
N GLU A 184 4.79 -12.13 11.90
CA GLU A 184 5.96 -12.91 12.32
C GLU A 184 6.54 -13.71 11.14
N GLN A 185 5.69 -14.31 10.31
CA GLN A 185 6.12 -15.03 9.11
C GLN A 185 6.79 -14.10 8.11
N ARG A 186 6.23 -12.91 7.87
CA ARG A 186 6.83 -11.90 6.98
C ARG A 186 8.21 -11.47 7.47
N ASN A 187 8.32 -11.11 8.75
CA ASN A 187 9.60 -10.73 9.36
C ASN A 187 10.65 -11.84 9.27
N HIS A 188 10.22 -13.11 9.38
CA HIS A 188 11.13 -14.25 9.24
C HIS A 188 11.70 -14.37 7.82
N VAL A 189 10.85 -14.26 6.81
CA VAL A 189 11.27 -14.27 5.39
C VAL A 189 12.19 -13.09 5.10
N GLU A 190 11.81 -11.87 5.54
CA GLU A 190 12.61 -10.66 5.36
C GLU A 190 14.00 -10.80 6.01
N THR A 191 14.06 -11.35 7.22
CA THR A 191 15.34 -11.60 7.91
C THR A 191 16.20 -12.60 7.14
N ALA A 192 15.61 -13.69 6.64
CA ALA A 192 16.32 -14.70 5.86
C ALA A 192 16.82 -14.15 4.51
N MET A 193 16.06 -13.24 3.87
CA MET A 193 16.50 -12.52 2.67
C MET A 193 17.73 -11.65 2.95
N VAL A 194 17.69 -10.82 4.00
CA VAL A 194 18.82 -9.96 4.38
C VAL A 194 20.10 -10.78 4.64
N ARG A 195 19.95 -11.98 5.21
CA ARG A 195 21.08 -12.90 5.45
C ARG A 195 21.54 -13.67 4.21
N GLY A 196 20.83 -13.56 3.08
CA GLY A 196 21.14 -14.29 1.85
C GLY A 196 20.92 -15.82 1.97
N GLU A 197 20.02 -16.23 2.87
CA GLU A 197 19.71 -17.64 3.13
C GLU A 197 18.69 -18.21 2.11
N LEU A 198 17.99 -17.36 1.35
CA LEU A 198 16.96 -17.76 0.40
C LEU A 198 17.46 -17.70 -1.04
N ARG A 199 17.11 -18.73 -1.83
CA ARG A 199 17.39 -18.81 -3.27
C ARG A 199 16.27 -18.19 -4.09
N ALA A 200 15.03 -18.27 -3.64
CA ALA A 200 13.91 -17.58 -4.28
C ALA A 200 12.84 -17.17 -3.29
N VAL A 201 12.14 -16.08 -3.63
CA VAL A 201 10.95 -15.64 -2.90
C VAL A 201 9.84 -15.35 -3.89
N VAL A 202 8.74 -16.12 -3.76
CA VAL A 202 7.49 -15.84 -4.49
C VAL A 202 6.75 -14.73 -3.75
N CYS A 203 6.44 -13.63 -4.43
CA CYS A 203 5.87 -12.46 -3.77
C CYS A 203 4.83 -11.72 -4.60
N THR A 204 4.17 -10.78 -3.97
CA THR A 204 3.29 -9.80 -4.60
C THR A 204 3.85 -8.39 -4.34
N GLY A 205 3.05 -7.34 -4.54
CA GLY A 205 3.45 -5.95 -4.30
C GLY A 205 4.01 -5.63 -2.90
N SER A 206 4.06 -6.57 -1.98
CA SER A 206 4.63 -6.39 -0.64
C SER A 206 6.14 -6.18 -0.62
N LEU A 207 6.85 -6.54 -1.68
CA LEU A 207 8.29 -6.33 -1.86
C LEU A 207 8.60 -5.32 -3.00
N ASP A 208 7.59 -4.60 -3.51
CA ASP A 208 7.78 -3.58 -4.55
C ASP A 208 8.62 -2.40 -4.02
N LEU A 209 8.50 -2.06 -2.73
CA LEU A 209 9.03 -0.83 -2.12
C LEU A 209 9.91 -1.10 -0.89
N GLY A 210 10.85 -0.22 -0.63
CA GLY A 210 11.35 0.14 0.70
C GLY A 210 12.56 -0.57 1.27
N ILE A 211 13.05 -1.72 0.78
CA ILE A 211 14.21 -2.40 1.40
C ILE A 211 15.24 -2.79 0.34
N ASP A 212 16.52 -2.53 0.64
CA ASP A 212 17.65 -3.04 -0.16
C ASP A 212 17.89 -4.51 0.21
N TRP A 213 17.57 -5.39 -0.71
CA TRP A 213 17.79 -6.83 -0.60
C TRP A 213 19.12 -7.23 -1.26
N GLY A 214 20.23 -6.72 -0.79
CA GLY A 214 21.58 -6.75 -1.39
C GLY A 214 22.06 -8.04 -2.08
N SER A 215 21.33 -9.16 -1.97
CA SER A 215 21.67 -10.44 -2.63
C SER A 215 20.81 -10.74 -3.87
N VAL A 216 19.77 -9.95 -4.14
CA VAL A 216 18.86 -10.17 -5.27
C VAL A 216 19.56 -9.81 -6.57
N ASP A 217 19.66 -10.77 -7.48
CA ASP A 217 20.31 -10.63 -8.79
C ASP A 217 19.39 -10.97 -9.98
N LEU A 218 18.21 -11.53 -9.73
CA LEU A 218 17.19 -11.77 -10.75
C LEU A 218 15.79 -11.41 -10.23
N VAL A 219 15.00 -10.76 -11.10
CA VAL A 219 13.56 -10.57 -10.90
C VAL A 219 12.80 -11.31 -11.99
N ILE A 220 11.79 -12.07 -11.62
CA ILE A 220 10.87 -12.73 -12.54
C ILE A 220 9.46 -12.17 -12.31
N GLN A 221 8.84 -11.65 -13.36
CA GLN A 221 7.45 -11.20 -13.34
C GLN A 221 6.58 -12.26 -13.99
N ILE A 222 5.66 -12.85 -13.24
CA ILE A 222 4.67 -13.81 -13.76
C ILE A 222 3.37 -13.07 -14.07
N GLY A 223 2.91 -13.21 -15.29
CA GLY A 223 1.77 -12.48 -15.85
C GLY A 223 2.14 -11.08 -16.31
N ALA A 224 1.35 -10.53 -17.22
CA ALA A 224 1.52 -9.17 -17.70
C ALA A 224 1.46 -8.17 -16.52
N PRO A 225 2.39 -7.21 -16.47
CA PRO A 225 2.38 -6.22 -15.40
C PRO A 225 1.15 -5.32 -15.54
N ARG A 226 0.46 -5.03 -14.44
CA ARG A 226 -0.69 -4.11 -14.46
C ARG A 226 -0.29 -2.67 -14.76
N GLN A 227 0.94 -2.30 -14.46
CA GLN A 227 1.53 -0.99 -14.68
C GLN A 227 3.01 -1.14 -15.01
N VAL A 228 3.47 -0.46 -16.05
CA VAL A 228 4.87 -0.49 -16.51
C VAL A 228 5.79 0.10 -15.44
N LYS A 229 5.41 1.22 -14.81
CA LYS A 229 6.19 1.83 -13.73
C LYS A 229 6.42 0.88 -12.55
N ARG A 230 5.42 0.07 -12.20
CA ARG A 230 5.55 -0.92 -11.13
C ARG A 230 6.49 -2.05 -11.52
N LEU A 231 6.49 -2.45 -12.80
CA LEU A 231 7.46 -3.41 -13.31
C LEU A 231 8.89 -2.87 -13.20
N ILE A 232 9.14 -1.62 -13.57
CA ILE A 232 10.46 -0.98 -13.42
C ILE A 232 10.89 -0.95 -11.94
N GLN A 233 9.99 -0.62 -11.02
CA GLN A 233 10.28 -0.63 -9.57
C GLN A 233 10.69 -2.03 -9.08
N ARG A 234 10.00 -3.08 -9.56
CA ARG A 234 10.35 -4.48 -9.27
C ARG A 234 11.71 -4.85 -9.83
N ILE A 235 11.97 -4.51 -11.10
CA ILE A 235 13.25 -4.76 -11.77
C ILE A 235 14.40 -4.06 -11.03
N GLY A 236 14.17 -2.85 -10.55
CA GLY A 236 15.13 -2.10 -9.74
C GLY A 236 15.49 -2.78 -8.39
N ARG A 237 14.80 -3.86 -7.98
CA ARG A 237 15.20 -4.68 -6.83
C ARG A 237 16.38 -5.60 -7.12
N ALA A 238 16.64 -5.91 -8.40
CA ALA A 238 17.79 -6.72 -8.78
C ALA A 238 19.03 -5.82 -8.96
N ASN A 239 20.20 -6.32 -8.52
CA ASN A 239 21.51 -5.68 -8.70
C ASN A 239 21.57 -4.21 -8.24
N HIS A 240 21.05 -3.91 -7.06
CA HIS A 240 21.06 -2.57 -6.45
C HIS A 240 22.47 -1.95 -6.29
N ARG A 241 23.51 -2.59 -6.83
CA ARG A 241 24.90 -2.08 -6.84
C ARG A 241 25.10 -1.14 -8.03
N HIS A 242 25.82 -0.05 -7.79
CA HIS A 242 26.11 1.03 -8.77
C HIS A 242 26.67 0.56 -10.14
N ASN A 243 27.12 -0.68 -10.28
CA ASN A 243 27.86 -1.15 -11.46
C ASN A 243 27.24 -2.35 -12.18
N GLY A 244 25.99 -2.76 -11.89
CA GLY A 244 25.34 -3.90 -12.53
C GLY A 244 24.00 -3.53 -13.16
N ALA A 245 23.76 -3.93 -14.42
CA ALA A 245 22.44 -3.86 -15.00
C ALA A 245 21.46 -4.77 -14.23
N SER A 246 20.28 -4.28 -13.94
CA SER A 246 19.22 -5.10 -13.33
C SER A 246 18.74 -6.14 -14.33
N LYS A 247 18.65 -7.42 -13.93
CA LYS A 247 18.15 -8.50 -14.77
C LYS A 247 16.72 -8.83 -14.42
N ALA A 248 15.88 -8.98 -15.45
CA ALA A 248 14.50 -9.41 -15.27
C ALA A 248 14.00 -10.32 -16.38
N LEU A 249 13.14 -11.26 -16.02
CA LEU A 249 12.42 -12.13 -16.91
C LEU A 249 10.91 -11.89 -16.77
N ILE A 250 10.22 -11.83 -17.89
CA ILE A 250 8.75 -11.77 -17.90
C ILE A 250 8.23 -13.10 -18.38
N VAL A 251 7.25 -13.66 -17.68
CA VAL A 251 6.60 -14.92 -18.02
C VAL A 251 5.12 -14.67 -18.25
N PRO A 252 4.61 -14.70 -19.50
CA PRO A 252 3.18 -14.56 -19.75
C PRO A 252 2.40 -15.67 -19.05
N ALA A 253 1.31 -15.36 -18.36
CA ALA A 253 0.52 -16.39 -17.70
C ALA A 253 -0.33 -17.21 -18.70
N ASN A 254 -0.65 -16.62 -19.84
CA ASN A 254 -1.38 -17.26 -20.95
C ASN A 254 -1.02 -16.60 -22.29
N ARG A 255 -1.54 -17.16 -23.42
CA ARG A 255 -1.21 -16.66 -24.77
C ARG A 255 -1.68 -15.22 -25.04
N LEU A 256 -2.75 -14.79 -24.44
CA LEU A 256 -3.24 -13.42 -24.61
C LEU A 256 -2.30 -12.40 -23.97
N GLU A 257 -1.73 -12.74 -22.83
CA GLU A 257 -0.77 -11.88 -22.12
C GLU A 257 0.59 -11.74 -22.81
N VAL A 258 0.91 -12.60 -23.81
CA VAL A 258 2.16 -12.49 -24.58
C VAL A 258 2.29 -11.13 -25.23
N LEU A 259 1.23 -10.64 -25.86
CA LEU A 259 1.23 -9.31 -26.49
C LEU A 259 1.40 -8.20 -25.44
N GLU A 260 0.69 -8.30 -24.32
CA GLU A 260 0.80 -7.33 -23.23
C GLU A 260 2.22 -7.28 -22.64
N CYS A 261 2.89 -8.44 -22.51
CA CYS A 261 4.27 -8.52 -22.06
C CYS A 261 5.24 -7.84 -23.02
N PHE A 262 5.07 -8.04 -24.34
CA PHE A 262 5.87 -7.34 -25.36
C PHE A 262 5.65 -5.83 -25.33
N MET A 263 4.39 -5.39 -25.23
CA MET A 263 4.07 -3.95 -25.12
C MET A 263 4.64 -3.32 -23.86
N ALA A 264 4.68 -4.05 -22.76
CA ALA A 264 5.32 -3.58 -21.53
C ALA A 264 6.84 -3.41 -21.70
N LEU A 265 7.49 -4.32 -22.43
CA LEU A 265 8.91 -4.20 -22.78
C LEU A 265 9.17 -2.97 -23.64
N ASP A 266 8.40 -2.80 -24.72
CA ASP A 266 8.52 -1.66 -25.61
C ASP A 266 8.32 -0.35 -24.85
N ALA A 267 7.33 -0.28 -23.97
CA ALA A 267 7.07 0.91 -23.15
C ALA A 267 8.24 1.24 -22.22
N ILE A 268 8.94 0.24 -21.66
CA ILE A 268 10.13 0.47 -20.84
C ILE A 268 11.27 1.04 -21.67
N TYR A 269 11.57 0.45 -22.82
CA TYR A 269 12.67 0.91 -23.67
C TYR A 269 12.38 2.28 -24.33
N GLU A 270 11.11 2.60 -24.58
CA GLU A 270 10.68 3.91 -25.07
C GLU A 270 10.48 4.95 -23.94
N ASN A 271 10.70 4.55 -22.67
CA ASN A 271 10.47 5.37 -21.47
C ASN A 271 9.04 5.95 -21.39
N LYS A 272 8.07 5.16 -21.85
CA LYS A 272 6.64 5.46 -21.78
C LYS A 272 6.04 4.81 -20.55
N LEU A 273 6.01 5.54 -19.45
CA LEU A 273 5.46 5.04 -18.19
C LEU A 273 3.97 5.37 -18.10
N ASP A 274 3.20 4.44 -17.52
CA ASP A 274 1.83 4.73 -17.17
C ASP A 274 1.81 5.83 -16.10
N SER A 275 1.07 6.89 -16.34
CA SER A 275 0.78 7.90 -15.33
C SER A 275 -0.65 8.37 -15.54
N GLU A 276 -1.57 7.81 -14.80
CA GLU A 276 -2.88 8.43 -14.59
C GLU A 276 -2.84 9.21 -13.28
N LEU A 277 -2.54 10.49 -13.41
CA LEU A 277 -2.73 11.38 -12.29
C LEU A 277 -4.24 11.50 -12.05
N GLN A 278 -4.67 11.14 -10.85
CA GLN A 278 -6.05 11.40 -10.46
C GLN A 278 -6.31 12.91 -10.49
N THR A 279 -6.94 13.37 -11.56
CA THR A 279 -7.36 14.77 -11.70
C THR A 279 -8.61 15.08 -10.90
N GLN A 280 -9.40 14.05 -10.56
CA GLN A 280 -10.60 14.23 -9.75
C GLN A 280 -10.25 14.47 -8.29
N ILE A 281 -10.90 15.45 -7.72
CA ILE A 281 -10.79 15.79 -6.29
C ILE A 281 -11.68 14.81 -5.50
N PRO A 282 -11.12 14.01 -4.59
CA PRO A 282 -11.90 13.07 -3.79
C PRO A 282 -12.62 13.82 -2.65
N LEU A 283 -13.91 14.09 -2.83
CA LEU A 283 -14.72 14.85 -1.87
C LEU A 283 -14.86 14.16 -0.51
N ASP A 284 -14.79 12.83 -0.47
CA ASP A 284 -14.76 12.05 0.77
C ASP A 284 -13.52 12.34 1.62
N VAL A 285 -12.34 12.52 0.99
CA VAL A 285 -11.12 12.92 1.68
C VAL A 285 -11.21 14.36 2.22
N ILE A 286 -11.85 15.26 1.46
CA ILE A 286 -12.12 16.63 1.94
C ILE A 286 -13.06 16.61 3.16
N CYS A 287 -14.16 15.84 3.11
CA CYS A 287 -15.05 15.69 4.26
C CYS A 287 -14.32 15.15 5.50
N GLN A 288 -13.46 14.13 5.31
CA GLN A 288 -12.67 13.58 6.40
C GLN A 288 -11.69 14.63 6.96
N HIS A 289 -11.02 15.38 6.09
CA HIS A 289 -10.12 16.46 6.51
C HIS A 289 -10.85 17.52 7.37
N LEU A 290 -12.03 17.98 6.93
CA LEU A 290 -12.84 18.93 7.70
C LEU A 290 -13.21 18.41 9.10
N LEU A 291 -13.57 17.12 9.19
CA LEU A 291 -13.87 16.48 10.47
C LEU A 291 -12.65 16.38 11.39
N LEU A 292 -11.46 16.05 10.83
CA LEU A 292 -10.22 15.96 11.60
C LEU A 292 -9.74 17.35 12.08
N VAL A 293 -9.86 18.39 11.25
CA VAL A 293 -9.58 19.76 11.63
C VAL A 293 -10.51 20.18 12.78
N ALA A 294 -11.81 19.87 12.69
CA ALA A 294 -12.77 20.14 13.76
C ALA A 294 -12.45 19.41 15.08
N CYS A 295 -11.78 18.27 15.01
CA CYS A 295 -11.31 17.55 16.22
C CYS A 295 -10.16 18.29 16.93
N ALA A 296 -9.34 19.04 16.19
CA ALA A 296 -8.29 19.88 16.76
C ALA A 296 -8.84 21.14 17.42
N GLY A 297 -9.90 21.71 16.85
CA GLY A 297 -10.55 22.91 17.38
C GLY A 297 -11.52 23.55 16.39
N PRO A 298 -12.19 24.63 16.79
CA PRO A 298 -13.02 25.41 15.88
C PRO A 298 -12.19 26.01 14.74
N PHE A 299 -12.79 26.13 13.55
CA PHE A 299 -12.12 26.70 12.37
C PHE A 299 -13.07 27.58 11.55
N MET A 300 -12.52 28.54 10.82
CA MET A 300 -13.27 29.32 9.85
C MET A 300 -13.28 28.59 8.49
N PRO A 301 -14.46 28.35 7.87
CA PRO A 301 -14.55 27.65 6.59
C PRO A 301 -13.73 28.28 5.47
N LEU A 302 -13.68 29.64 5.44
CA LEU A 302 -12.91 30.34 4.41
C LEU A 302 -11.41 30.08 4.52
N ASP A 303 -10.87 29.98 5.74
CA ASP A 303 -9.46 29.74 5.97
C ASP A 303 -9.07 28.35 5.47
N ILE A 304 -9.89 27.32 5.77
CA ILE A 304 -9.64 25.96 5.31
C ILE A 304 -9.81 25.86 3.78
N PHE A 305 -10.81 26.52 3.21
CA PHE A 305 -10.97 26.56 1.76
C PHE A 305 -9.75 27.15 1.07
N ASN A 306 -9.25 28.29 1.55
CA ASN A 306 -8.05 28.92 1.00
C ASN A 306 -6.80 28.04 1.18
N GLU A 307 -6.66 27.40 2.33
CA GLU A 307 -5.57 26.47 2.62
C GLU A 307 -5.56 25.30 1.65
N ILE A 308 -6.68 24.63 1.43
CA ILE A 308 -6.80 23.51 0.48
C ILE A 308 -6.33 23.94 -0.91
N ARG A 309 -6.71 25.12 -1.36
CA ARG A 309 -6.33 25.66 -2.68
C ARG A 309 -4.86 26.07 -2.82
N THR A 310 -4.08 26.06 -1.76
CA THR A 310 -2.62 26.22 -1.87
C THR A 310 -1.95 25.01 -2.49
N ILE A 311 -2.56 23.85 -2.47
CA ILE A 311 -2.08 22.62 -3.10
C ILE A 311 -2.41 22.70 -4.60
N GLU A 312 -1.45 22.50 -5.49
CA GLU A 312 -1.63 22.65 -6.95
C GLU A 312 -2.79 21.82 -7.49
N LYS A 313 -2.95 20.57 -7.06
CA LYS A 313 -4.07 19.70 -7.44
C LYS A 313 -5.44 20.34 -7.12
N TYR A 314 -5.53 21.10 -6.05
CA TYR A 314 -6.78 21.72 -5.56
C TYR A 314 -6.93 23.18 -5.94
N LYS A 315 -6.03 23.73 -6.72
CA LYS A 315 -6.05 25.16 -7.12
C LYS A 315 -7.37 25.58 -7.75
N ASN A 316 -7.97 24.71 -8.55
CA ASN A 316 -9.25 24.93 -9.20
C ASN A 316 -10.44 24.35 -8.42
N PHE A 317 -10.25 23.94 -7.16
CA PHE A 317 -11.34 23.47 -6.32
C PHE A 317 -12.34 24.62 -6.11
N ASN A 318 -13.60 24.38 -6.48
CA ASN A 318 -14.61 25.42 -6.45
C ASN A 318 -15.24 25.54 -5.05
N ARG A 319 -15.84 26.68 -4.81
CA ARG A 319 -16.47 26.99 -3.51
C ARG A 319 -17.74 26.19 -3.29
N GLU A 320 -18.47 25.88 -4.34
CA GLU A 320 -19.72 25.13 -4.26
C GLU A 320 -19.50 23.71 -3.77
N ASP A 321 -18.52 22.98 -4.32
CA ASP A 321 -18.16 21.63 -3.86
C ASP A 321 -17.65 21.63 -2.42
N PHE A 322 -16.89 22.66 -2.03
CA PHE A 322 -16.45 22.81 -0.65
C PHE A 322 -17.65 22.99 0.30
N ASP A 323 -18.59 23.87 -0.05
CA ASP A 323 -19.76 24.16 0.77
C ASP A 323 -20.68 22.93 0.84
N GLN A 324 -20.78 22.12 -0.22
CA GLN A 324 -21.47 20.82 -0.20
C GLN A 324 -20.79 19.83 0.76
N CYS A 325 -19.47 19.71 0.74
CA CYS A 325 -18.72 18.89 1.70
C CYS A 325 -18.96 19.34 3.14
N LEU A 326 -18.94 20.66 3.37
CA LEU A 326 -19.18 21.22 4.69
C LEU A 326 -20.62 20.96 5.17
N ASP A 327 -21.62 21.19 4.31
CA ASP A 327 -23.02 20.90 4.63
C ASP A 327 -23.20 19.39 4.91
N PHE A 328 -22.56 18.53 4.14
CA PHE A 328 -22.60 17.08 4.40
C PHE A 328 -22.07 16.75 5.80
N CYS A 329 -20.96 17.35 6.23
CA CYS A 329 -20.40 17.14 7.58
C CYS A 329 -21.31 17.74 8.69
N ILE A 330 -22.02 18.82 8.40
CA ILE A 330 -22.95 19.50 9.35
C ILE A 330 -24.25 18.71 9.45
N SER A 331 -24.89 18.39 8.32
CA SER A 331 -26.28 17.90 8.26
C SER A 331 -26.39 16.39 8.05
N GLY A 332 -25.30 15.69 7.66
CA GLY A 332 -25.32 14.28 7.22
C GLY A 332 -25.83 14.10 5.78
N GLY A 333 -25.94 15.21 5.03
CA GLY A 333 -26.48 15.24 3.68
C GLY A 333 -27.99 15.00 3.62
N TYR A 334 -28.50 14.97 2.42
CA TYR A 334 -29.93 14.91 2.17
C TYR A 334 -30.63 13.69 2.83
N ALA A 335 -30.00 12.53 2.83
CA ALA A 335 -30.59 11.28 3.35
C ALA A 335 -30.65 11.26 4.89
N LEU A 336 -29.68 11.85 5.56
CA LEU A 336 -29.54 11.80 7.02
C LEU A 336 -29.90 13.12 7.74
N LYS A 337 -30.31 14.14 7.00
CA LYS A 337 -30.63 15.48 7.54
C LYS A 337 -31.66 15.48 8.66
N LYS A 338 -32.61 14.51 8.67
CA LYS A 338 -33.62 14.39 9.73
C LYS A 338 -33.11 13.71 11.00
N TYR A 339 -31.91 13.10 10.97
CA TYR A 339 -31.39 12.33 12.08
C TYR A 339 -30.26 13.07 12.78
N ASN A 340 -30.57 13.77 13.84
CA ASN A 340 -29.63 14.58 14.62
C ASN A 340 -28.34 13.82 15.05
N GLN A 341 -28.41 12.52 15.21
CA GLN A 341 -27.25 11.70 15.59
C GLN A 341 -26.13 11.66 14.53
N TRP A 342 -26.43 12.01 13.27
CA TRP A 342 -25.46 12.03 12.16
C TRP A 342 -24.85 13.42 11.91
N HIS A 343 -25.36 14.47 12.55
CA HIS A 343 -24.80 15.81 12.48
C HIS A 343 -23.49 15.85 13.26
N ARG A 344 -22.38 15.95 12.58
CA ARG A 344 -21.03 15.91 13.18
C ARG A 344 -20.52 17.29 13.57
N LEU A 345 -20.81 18.28 12.76
CA LEU A 345 -20.37 19.67 12.94
C LEU A 345 -21.55 20.59 13.24
N ILE A 346 -21.25 21.74 13.85
CA ILE A 346 -22.18 22.85 13.98
C ILE A 346 -21.47 24.15 13.64
N GLN A 347 -22.20 25.11 13.09
CA GLN A 347 -21.73 26.45 12.88
C GLN A 347 -22.13 27.33 14.09
N THR A 348 -21.19 28.13 14.57
CA THR A 348 -21.39 29.09 15.66
C THR A 348 -21.87 30.43 15.14
N SER A 349 -22.35 31.32 16.03
CA SER A 349 -22.86 32.63 15.67
C SER A 349 -21.84 33.55 14.98
N ASN A 350 -20.53 33.33 15.22
CA ASN A 350 -19.45 34.06 14.56
C ASN A 350 -18.98 33.41 13.23
N GLY A 351 -19.69 32.40 12.74
CA GLY A 351 -19.39 31.72 11.48
C GLY A 351 -18.36 30.60 11.59
N ALA A 352 -17.71 30.41 12.74
CA ALA A 352 -16.77 29.30 12.93
C ALA A 352 -17.52 27.96 13.01
N VAL A 353 -16.86 26.89 12.54
CA VAL A 353 -17.39 25.54 12.58
C VAL A 353 -16.61 24.72 13.60
N LYS A 354 -17.31 23.89 14.37
CA LYS A 354 -16.72 23.01 15.38
C LYS A 354 -17.47 21.70 15.49
N LEU A 355 -16.89 20.73 16.21
CA LEU A 355 -17.61 19.51 16.56
C LEU A 355 -18.89 19.83 17.33
N ARG A 356 -19.99 19.20 16.95
CA ARG A 356 -21.25 19.30 17.68
C ARG A 356 -21.14 18.69 19.07
N ASP A 357 -20.50 17.54 19.17
CA ASP A 357 -20.23 16.84 20.43
C ASP A 357 -18.75 16.44 20.49
N PRO A 358 -17.95 17.05 21.40
CA PRO A 358 -16.54 16.72 21.53
C PRO A 358 -16.27 15.22 21.81
N ARG A 359 -17.24 14.49 22.40
CA ARG A 359 -17.09 13.05 22.70
C ARG A 359 -16.94 12.19 21.46
N ILE A 360 -17.38 12.65 20.30
CA ILE A 360 -17.22 11.90 19.06
C ILE A 360 -15.80 11.99 18.47
N ALA A 361 -14.94 12.90 18.95
CA ALA A 361 -13.61 13.11 18.43
C ALA A 361 -12.78 11.82 18.41
N ASN A 362 -12.81 11.03 19.47
CA ASN A 362 -12.07 9.78 19.53
C ASN A 362 -12.54 8.79 18.47
N ARG A 363 -13.85 8.70 18.22
CA ARG A 363 -14.39 7.81 17.17
C ARG A 363 -14.01 8.30 15.77
N LEU A 364 -14.00 9.63 15.53
CA LEU A 364 -13.53 10.17 14.25
C LEU A 364 -12.05 9.91 14.03
N ARG A 365 -11.23 10.05 15.08
CA ARG A 365 -9.80 9.74 15.03
C ARG A 365 -9.51 8.25 14.77
N MET A 366 -10.30 7.34 15.34
CA MET A 366 -10.17 5.90 15.09
C MET A 366 -10.46 5.51 13.64
N ASN A 367 -11.20 6.35 12.91
CA ASN A 367 -11.51 6.18 11.48
C ASN A 367 -10.73 7.18 10.61
N ALA A 368 -9.62 7.73 11.10
CA ALA A 368 -8.74 8.59 10.32
C ALA A 368 -7.96 7.72 9.33
N GLY A 369 -8.30 7.83 8.06
CA GLY A 369 -7.66 7.08 6.97
C GLY A 369 -8.58 7.03 5.76
N THR A 370 -8.01 6.73 4.61
CA THR A 370 -8.81 6.56 3.40
C THR A 370 -9.65 5.29 3.50
N ILE A 371 -10.89 5.36 3.02
CA ILE A 371 -11.76 4.19 2.95
C ILE A 371 -11.10 3.15 2.03
N GLN A 372 -10.79 1.99 2.58
CA GLN A 372 -10.34 0.84 1.79
C GLN A 372 -11.56 0.00 1.43
N ASP A 373 -11.60 -0.45 0.17
CA ASP A 373 -12.76 -1.16 -0.38
C ASP A 373 -12.92 -2.59 0.14
N SER A 374 -11.99 -3.11 0.95
CA SER A 374 -12.05 -4.48 1.47
C SER A 374 -11.74 -4.57 2.96
N ASP A 375 -12.68 -5.10 3.71
CA ASP A 375 -12.44 -5.59 5.07
C ASP A 375 -11.69 -6.93 5.02
N THR A 376 -10.68 -7.09 5.88
CA THR A 376 -9.94 -8.34 6.03
C THR A 376 -10.32 -9.05 7.32
N LEU A 377 -10.35 -10.39 7.26
CA LEU A 377 -10.63 -11.27 8.38
C LEU A 377 -9.40 -12.12 8.71
N LYS A 378 -9.09 -12.26 9.99
CA LYS A 378 -7.96 -13.08 10.44
C LYS A 378 -8.24 -14.56 10.22
N VAL A 379 -7.27 -15.30 9.66
CA VAL A 379 -7.31 -16.74 9.52
C VAL A 379 -6.53 -17.38 10.66
N ARG A 380 -7.16 -18.31 11.37
CA ARG A 380 -6.58 -18.93 12.57
C ARG A 380 -6.84 -20.44 12.61
N TYR A 381 -5.85 -21.21 13.04
CA TYR A 381 -6.09 -22.62 13.30
C TYR A 381 -7.08 -22.82 14.44
N LYS A 382 -8.06 -23.72 14.22
CA LYS A 382 -8.99 -24.15 15.27
C LYS A 382 -8.25 -24.85 16.40
N SER A 383 -8.43 -24.38 17.63
CA SER A 383 -7.81 -25.01 18.79
C SER A 383 -8.46 -26.36 19.09
N LYS A 384 -7.64 -27.40 19.24
CA LYS A 384 -8.13 -28.78 19.56
C LYS A 384 -8.71 -28.93 20.99
N ARG A 385 -8.54 -27.96 21.89
CA ARG A 385 -8.92 -28.08 23.33
C ARG A 385 -9.58 -26.85 23.97
N GLY A 386 -10.11 -25.91 23.20
CA GLY A 386 -10.94 -24.82 23.78
C GLY A 386 -10.28 -23.84 24.76
N LYS A 387 -9.01 -24.00 25.13
CA LYS A 387 -8.33 -23.18 26.16
C LYS A 387 -7.21 -22.26 25.66
N SER A 388 -6.77 -22.38 24.42
CA SER A 388 -5.83 -21.41 23.83
C SER A 388 -6.35 -20.95 22.48
N LYS A 389 -6.21 -19.66 22.16
CA LYS A 389 -6.45 -19.13 20.83
C LYS A 389 -5.46 -19.80 19.87
N GLY A 390 -5.94 -20.46 18.80
CA GLY A 390 -5.09 -21.05 17.78
C GLY A 390 -4.16 -19.99 17.15
N SER A 391 -3.01 -20.41 16.59
CA SER A 391 -2.08 -19.50 15.92
C SER A 391 -2.73 -18.85 14.70
N THR A 392 -2.55 -17.55 14.54
CA THR A 392 -2.92 -16.82 13.33
C THR A 392 -1.93 -17.17 12.23
N ILE A 393 -2.42 -17.39 11.00
CA ILE A 393 -1.60 -17.75 9.84
C ILE A 393 -1.64 -16.67 8.76
N GLY A 394 -2.60 -15.74 8.84
CA GLY A 394 -2.72 -14.64 7.89
C GLY A 394 -4.08 -14.00 7.93
N GLU A 395 -4.42 -13.30 6.84
CA GLU A 395 -5.68 -12.61 6.66
C GLU A 395 -6.24 -12.87 5.25
N VAL A 396 -7.57 -12.91 5.14
CA VAL A 396 -8.30 -13.03 3.88
C VAL A 396 -9.36 -11.94 3.78
N GLU A 397 -9.77 -11.62 2.56
CA GLU A 397 -10.84 -10.64 2.32
C GLU A 397 -12.18 -11.18 2.84
N GLU A 398 -12.99 -10.31 3.44
CA GLU A 398 -14.28 -10.68 4.00
C GLU A 398 -15.21 -11.30 2.95
N ALA A 399 -15.25 -10.73 1.73
CA ALA A 399 -16.03 -11.25 0.63
C ALA A 399 -15.65 -12.71 0.28
N PHE A 400 -14.34 -13.02 0.29
CA PHE A 400 -13.88 -14.39 0.10
C PHE A 400 -14.30 -15.29 1.27
N ALA A 401 -14.11 -14.84 2.51
CA ALA A 401 -14.44 -15.62 3.69
C ALA A 401 -15.93 -15.96 3.78
N VAL A 402 -16.81 -15.03 3.39
CA VAL A 402 -18.28 -15.22 3.37
C VAL A 402 -18.70 -16.20 2.27
N SER A 403 -17.94 -16.30 1.18
CA SER A 403 -18.22 -17.25 0.09
C SER A 403 -17.87 -18.70 0.43
N LEU A 404 -17.08 -18.93 1.50
CA LEU A 404 -16.63 -20.27 1.89
C LEU A 404 -17.74 -21.04 2.62
N THR A 405 -17.86 -22.32 2.29
CA THR A 405 -18.69 -23.30 3.03
C THR A 405 -17.80 -24.20 3.88
N PRO A 406 -18.28 -24.67 5.07
CA PRO A 406 -17.51 -25.58 5.89
C PRO A 406 -17.10 -26.83 5.09
N GLY A 407 -15.80 -27.08 5.02
CA GLY A 407 -15.21 -28.14 4.21
C GLY A 407 -14.42 -27.64 3.01
N ASP A 408 -14.65 -26.41 2.55
CA ASP A 408 -13.86 -25.81 1.46
C ASP A 408 -12.40 -25.69 1.83
N THR A 409 -11.55 -25.79 0.83
CA THR A 409 -10.10 -25.72 1.01
C THR A 409 -9.50 -24.55 0.25
N PHE A 410 -8.50 -23.90 0.86
CA PHE A 410 -7.76 -22.81 0.21
C PHE A 410 -6.30 -22.81 0.65
N LEU A 411 -5.47 -22.09 -0.12
CA LEU A 411 -4.05 -21.93 0.16
C LEU A 411 -3.80 -20.62 0.91
N ILE A 412 -2.99 -20.71 1.96
CA ILE A 412 -2.47 -19.53 2.68
C ILE A 412 -1.13 -19.84 3.32
N GLY A 413 -0.10 -19.00 3.09
CA GLY A 413 1.24 -19.22 3.57
C GLY A 413 1.87 -20.52 3.01
N GLY A 414 1.56 -20.90 1.79
CA GLY A 414 2.01 -22.13 1.14
C GLY A 414 1.40 -23.42 1.71
N ARG A 415 0.36 -23.31 2.55
CA ARG A 415 -0.30 -24.46 3.19
C ARG A 415 -1.74 -24.58 2.75
N ILE A 416 -2.18 -25.80 2.45
CA ILE A 416 -3.59 -26.10 2.21
C ILE A 416 -4.28 -26.18 3.56
N VAL A 417 -5.32 -25.37 3.72
CA VAL A 417 -6.17 -25.37 4.92
C VAL A 417 -7.60 -25.65 4.54
N LYS A 418 -8.34 -26.27 5.46
CA LYS A 418 -9.77 -26.56 5.34
C LYS A 418 -10.54 -25.55 6.18
N PHE A 419 -11.51 -24.88 5.58
CA PHE A 419 -12.42 -23.97 6.27
C PHE A 419 -13.36 -24.75 7.19
N GLU A 420 -13.43 -24.34 8.47
CA GLU A 420 -14.26 -24.96 9.48
C GLU A 420 -15.45 -24.08 9.86
N SER A 421 -15.19 -22.80 10.13
CA SER A 421 -16.23 -21.85 10.52
C SER A 421 -15.76 -20.40 10.44
N LEU A 422 -16.72 -19.49 10.26
CA LEU A 422 -16.54 -18.06 10.43
C LEU A 422 -17.19 -17.65 11.77
N ARG A 423 -16.38 -17.11 12.71
CA ARG A 423 -16.87 -16.65 14.01
C ARG A 423 -16.39 -15.24 14.28
N GLU A 424 -17.33 -14.35 14.56
CA GLU A 424 -17.07 -12.92 14.74
C GLU A 424 -16.31 -12.36 13.50
N ARG A 425 -15.04 -12.05 13.62
CA ARG A 425 -14.16 -11.61 12.51
C ARG A 425 -12.96 -12.55 12.32
N VAL A 426 -13.13 -13.85 12.58
CA VAL A 426 -12.07 -14.85 12.49
C VAL A 426 -12.53 -16.05 11.66
N VAL A 427 -11.76 -16.37 10.64
CA VAL A 427 -11.87 -17.58 9.82
C VAL A 427 -11.14 -18.71 10.53
N GLU A 428 -11.86 -19.67 11.06
CA GLU A 428 -11.28 -20.85 11.69
C GLU A 428 -11.00 -21.93 10.63
N VAL A 429 -9.77 -22.44 10.65
CA VAL A 429 -9.33 -23.47 9.70
C VAL A 429 -8.64 -24.63 10.41
N SER A 430 -8.61 -25.78 9.74
CA SER A 430 -7.80 -26.94 10.14
C SER A 430 -6.74 -27.23 9.08
N PRO A 431 -5.54 -27.76 9.46
CA PRO A 431 -4.55 -28.17 8.48
C PRO A 431 -5.05 -29.38 7.70
N LEU A 432 -4.89 -29.34 6.38
CA LEU A 432 -5.13 -30.52 5.52
C LEU A 432 -3.77 -31.19 5.24
N SER A 433 -3.60 -32.44 5.65
CA SER A 433 -2.41 -33.19 5.27
C SER A 433 -2.58 -33.73 3.84
N LEU A 434 -1.51 -33.68 3.04
CA LEU A 434 -1.47 -34.18 1.67
C LEU A 434 -1.94 -35.64 1.52
N ARG A 435 -2.06 -36.39 2.61
CA ARG A 435 -2.59 -37.75 2.62
C ARG A 435 -4.10 -37.85 2.36
N HIS A 436 -4.83 -36.74 2.34
CA HIS A 436 -6.30 -36.72 2.12
C HIS A 436 -6.72 -36.22 0.74
N ILE A 437 -5.77 -35.97 -0.17
CA ILE A 437 -6.06 -35.50 -1.54
C ILE A 437 -6.18 -36.68 -2.55
N SER A 438 -5.91 -37.89 -2.12
CA SER A 438 -5.99 -39.12 -2.95
C SER A 438 -7.17 -40.02 -2.56
N ALA A 439 -8.37 -39.44 -2.44
CA ALA A 439 -9.60 -40.21 -2.33
C ALA A 439 -10.68 -39.61 -3.22
#